data_e6873fe74446db5a96cd9d4b27703816
#
_entry.id   e6873fe74446db5a96cd9d4b27703816
#
_cell.length_a   1.000
_cell.length_b   1.000
_cell.length_c   1.000
_cell.angle_alpha   90.00
_cell.angle_beta   90.00
_cell.angle_gamma   90.00
#
_symmetry.space_group_name_H-M   'P 1'
#
loop_
_entity.id
_entity.type
_entity.pdbx_description
1 polymer ?
#
loop_
_entity_poly.entity_id
_entity_poly.type
_entity_poly.pdbx_seq_one_letter_code
_entity_poly.pdbx_strand_id
1 'polypeptide(L)'
;MSKSSQTSHAREQLESWVGCWLEANRTAERVGDWKPLADFYADDATYGWNIGPKEDVMCVGIDEIRDIALGLEMEGLENWQYPYQKVIIDDKQGEIVGFWKQIVADSDDTQSEIYGIGGSWFRLNADAKIEWQRDFFDFGHVQALYLDLMKAGKLSKGMQKRIERSLAGEKLPGYYPLGKAPVPIW
;
A
#
# COMPACT_ATOMS: atom_id res chain seq x y z
N MET A 1 1.70 -27.79 1.52
CA MET A 1 2.68 -26.79 1.04
C MET A 1 2.73 -26.90 -0.46
N SER A 2 1.98 -26.08 -1.17
CA SER A 2 2.05 -25.97 -2.63
C SER A 2 3.39 -25.31 -2.97
N LYS A 3 4.21 -25.97 -3.79
CA LYS A 3 5.39 -25.33 -4.37
C LYS A 3 4.86 -24.26 -5.35
N SER A 4 4.89 -22.99 -4.93
CA SER A 4 4.81 -21.87 -5.87
C SER A 4 5.86 -22.15 -6.96
N SER A 5 5.45 -22.24 -8.20
CA SER A 5 6.39 -22.33 -9.32
C SER A 5 7.13 -21.01 -9.35
N GLN A 6 8.38 -21.03 -8.94
CA GLN A 6 9.28 -19.87 -8.96
C GLN A 6 9.35 -19.34 -10.41
N THR A 7 8.83 -18.16 -10.66
CA THR A 7 8.88 -17.51 -11.97
C THR A 7 10.12 -16.66 -12.04
N SER A 8 11.11 -17.09 -12.83
CA SER A 8 12.31 -16.30 -13.10
C SER A 8 12.02 -15.30 -14.23
N HIS A 9 12.35 -14.06 -14.01
CA HIS A 9 12.29 -12.99 -15.01
C HIS A 9 13.69 -12.52 -15.37
N ALA A 10 13.89 -12.04 -16.61
CA ALA A 10 15.12 -11.34 -16.94
C ALA A 10 15.24 -10.05 -16.09
N ARG A 11 16.43 -9.79 -15.58
CA ARG A 11 16.71 -8.61 -14.75
C ARG A 11 16.24 -7.31 -15.40
N GLU A 12 16.51 -7.12 -16.68
CA GLU A 12 16.10 -5.95 -17.46
C GLU A 12 14.57 -5.80 -17.55
N GLN A 13 13.83 -6.91 -17.60
CA GLN A 13 12.38 -6.90 -17.58
C GLN A 13 11.85 -6.36 -16.23
N LEU A 14 12.41 -6.81 -15.12
CA LEU A 14 12.03 -6.33 -13.80
C LEU A 14 12.42 -4.86 -13.58
N GLU A 15 13.57 -4.42 -14.08
CA GLU A 15 13.98 -3.01 -14.04
C GLU A 15 13.04 -2.12 -14.86
N SER A 16 12.62 -2.58 -16.03
CA SER A 16 11.62 -1.89 -16.85
C SER A 16 10.27 -1.83 -16.14
N TRP A 17 9.82 -2.93 -15.53
CA TRP A 17 8.59 -2.99 -14.75
C TRP A 17 8.62 -2.00 -13.58
N VAL A 18 9.73 -1.95 -12.83
CA VAL A 18 9.92 -0.98 -11.75
C VAL A 18 9.80 0.46 -12.28
N GLY A 19 10.40 0.75 -13.43
CA GLY A 19 10.27 2.07 -14.06
C GLY A 19 8.80 2.46 -14.32
N CYS A 20 8.02 1.54 -14.88
CA CYS A 20 6.58 1.74 -15.14
C CYS A 20 5.79 1.90 -13.83
N TRP A 21 6.05 1.07 -12.83
CA TRP A 21 5.41 1.14 -11.52
C TRP A 21 5.66 2.48 -10.82
N LEU A 22 6.92 2.94 -10.80
CA LEU A 22 7.28 4.22 -10.18
C LEU A 22 6.61 5.41 -10.89
N GLU A 23 6.50 5.38 -12.21
CA GLU A 23 5.83 6.46 -12.96
C GLU A 23 4.32 6.43 -12.72
N ALA A 24 3.70 5.24 -12.66
CA ALA A 24 2.29 5.11 -12.34
C ALA A 24 1.98 5.64 -10.91
N ASN A 25 2.85 5.33 -9.93
CA ASN A 25 2.71 5.87 -8.57
C ASN A 25 2.80 7.40 -8.55
N ARG A 26 3.82 7.99 -9.19
CA ARG A 26 3.93 9.47 -9.30
C ARG A 26 2.69 10.10 -9.95
N THR A 27 2.09 9.39 -10.90
CA THR A 27 0.86 9.86 -11.55
C THR A 27 -0.32 9.77 -10.60
N ALA A 28 -0.47 8.65 -9.86
CA ALA A 28 -1.51 8.48 -8.86
C ALA A 28 -1.43 9.55 -7.76
N GLU A 29 -0.24 9.82 -7.24
CA GLU A 29 0.01 10.89 -6.25
C GLU A 29 -0.40 12.28 -6.78
N ARG A 30 0.00 12.59 -8.01
CA ARG A 30 -0.31 13.90 -8.63
C ARG A 30 -1.82 14.09 -8.86
N VAL A 31 -2.53 13.03 -9.18
CA VAL A 31 -3.97 13.06 -9.50
C VAL A 31 -4.82 12.84 -8.23
N GLY A 32 -4.27 12.22 -7.19
CA GLY A 32 -4.99 11.80 -5.98
C GLY A 32 -5.89 10.58 -6.23
N ASP A 33 -5.57 9.75 -7.23
CA ASP A 33 -6.31 8.53 -7.56
C ASP A 33 -5.34 7.37 -7.79
N TRP A 34 -5.41 6.37 -6.91
CA TRP A 34 -4.55 5.17 -6.95
C TRP A 34 -5.21 3.98 -7.66
N LYS A 35 -6.52 4.02 -7.94
CA LYS A 35 -7.24 2.90 -8.56
C LYS A 35 -6.63 2.41 -9.88
N PRO A 36 -6.06 3.26 -10.76
CA PRO A 36 -5.40 2.81 -11.98
C PRO A 36 -4.19 1.89 -11.76
N LEU A 37 -3.58 1.89 -10.55
CA LEU A 37 -2.52 0.94 -10.22
C LEU A 37 -3.00 -0.52 -10.22
N ALA A 38 -4.32 -0.76 -10.15
CA ALA A 38 -4.90 -2.10 -10.28
C ALA A 38 -4.51 -2.79 -11.58
N ASP A 39 -4.19 -2.04 -12.64
CA ASP A 39 -3.74 -2.60 -13.92
C ASP A 39 -2.41 -3.36 -13.83
N PHE A 40 -1.64 -3.20 -12.77
CA PHE A 40 -0.40 -3.95 -12.53
C PHE A 40 -0.65 -5.32 -11.90
N TYR A 41 -1.85 -5.62 -11.41
CA TYR A 41 -2.15 -6.86 -10.69
C TYR A 41 -2.76 -7.93 -11.59
N ALA A 42 -2.53 -9.19 -11.20
CA ALA A 42 -3.26 -10.34 -11.75
C ALA A 42 -4.69 -10.38 -11.17
N ASP A 43 -5.61 -11.03 -11.89
CA ASP A 43 -7.01 -11.09 -11.51
C ASP A 43 -7.24 -11.74 -10.14
N ASP A 44 -6.40 -12.72 -9.76
CA ASP A 44 -6.45 -13.46 -8.51
C ASP A 44 -5.39 -13.01 -7.49
N ALA A 45 -4.78 -11.85 -7.70
CA ALA A 45 -3.75 -11.31 -6.82
C ALA A 45 -4.22 -11.13 -5.37
N THR A 46 -3.27 -11.11 -4.44
CA THR A 46 -3.54 -10.78 -3.03
C THR A 46 -2.69 -9.61 -2.57
N TYR A 47 -3.33 -8.65 -1.90
CA TYR A 47 -2.64 -7.50 -1.34
C TYR A 47 -3.07 -7.29 0.11
N GLY A 48 -2.10 -7.17 1.03
CA GLY A 48 -2.43 -7.00 2.43
C GLY A 48 -1.27 -6.46 3.28
N TRP A 49 -1.62 -6.07 4.50
CA TRP A 49 -0.68 -5.53 5.51
C TRP A 49 -1.26 -5.67 6.91
N ASN A 50 -0.38 -5.60 7.91
CA ASN A 50 -0.82 -5.48 9.30
C ASN A 50 -1.26 -4.04 9.59
N ILE A 51 -2.41 -3.87 10.25
CA ILE A 51 -2.90 -2.58 10.69
C ILE A 51 -3.13 -2.58 12.21
N GLY A 52 -2.14 -2.10 12.92
CA GLY A 52 -2.17 -2.09 14.38
C GLY A 52 -2.04 -3.49 15.01
N PRO A 53 -2.29 -3.59 16.32
CA PRO A 53 -2.01 -4.81 17.07
C PRO A 53 -3.10 -5.89 17.00
N LYS A 54 -4.23 -5.64 16.36
CA LYS A 54 -5.41 -6.51 16.43
C LYS A 54 -5.98 -6.94 15.10
N GLU A 55 -5.60 -6.28 14.00
CA GLU A 55 -6.22 -6.46 12.71
C GLU A 55 -5.20 -6.52 11.58
N ASP A 56 -5.58 -7.23 10.53
CA ASP A 56 -4.93 -7.28 9.22
C ASP A 56 -5.87 -6.68 8.18
N VAL A 57 -5.32 -6.03 7.17
CA VAL A 57 -6.03 -5.75 5.92
C VAL A 57 -5.61 -6.77 4.88
N MET A 58 -6.57 -7.33 4.17
CA MET A 58 -6.35 -8.28 3.09
C MET A 58 -7.39 -8.08 2.00
N CYS A 59 -6.92 -7.92 0.78
CA CYS A 59 -7.72 -7.89 -0.44
C CYS A 59 -7.37 -9.12 -1.28
N VAL A 60 -8.39 -9.81 -1.77
CA VAL A 60 -8.27 -11.02 -2.60
C VAL A 60 -8.96 -10.78 -3.92
N GLY A 61 -8.20 -10.80 -5.00
CA GLY A 61 -8.64 -10.48 -6.34
C GLY A 61 -8.57 -8.99 -6.68
N ILE A 62 -8.50 -8.73 -7.98
CA ILE A 62 -8.27 -7.38 -8.52
C ILE A 62 -9.35 -6.38 -8.13
N ASP A 63 -10.61 -6.82 -7.99
CA ASP A 63 -11.72 -5.93 -7.63
C ASP A 63 -11.60 -5.44 -6.18
N GLU A 64 -11.29 -6.33 -5.22
CA GLU A 64 -11.02 -5.90 -3.84
C GLU A 64 -9.77 -5.02 -3.75
N ILE A 65 -8.72 -5.33 -4.51
CA ILE A 65 -7.51 -4.51 -4.54
C ILE A 65 -7.85 -3.11 -5.04
N ARG A 66 -8.59 -2.98 -6.15
CA ARG A 66 -8.98 -1.69 -6.71
C ARG A 66 -9.87 -0.89 -5.77
N ASP A 67 -10.90 -1.53 -5.22
CA ASP A 67 -11.95 -0.81 -4.49
C ASP A 67 -11.60 -0.61 -3.01
N ILE A 68 -10.85 -1.52 -2.40
CA ILE A 68 -10.48 -1.45 -0.98
C ILE A 68 -9.07 -0.86 -0.83
N ALA A 69 -8.02 -1.58 -1.28
CA ALA A 69 -6.64 -1.16 -1.03
C ALA A 69 -6.28 0.16 -1.74
N LEU A 70 -6.63 0.28 -3.03
CA LEU A 70 -6.34 1.45 -3.86
C LEU A 70 -7.47 2.49 -3.86
N GLY A 71 -8.62 2.16 -3.31
CA GLY A 71 -9.80 3.02 -3.19
C GLY A 71 -10.03 3.45 -1.74
N LEU A 72 -10.79 2.66 -0.99
CA LEU A 72 -11.23 2.98 0.37
C LEU A 72 -10.07 3.35 1.32
N GLU A 73 -8.96 2.60 1.24
CA GLU A 73 -7.78 2.84 2.08
C GLU A 73 -7.00 4.11 1.71
N MET A 74 -7.24 4.65 0.53
CA MET A 74 -6.65 5.91 0.08
C MET A 74 -7.57 7.13 0.27
N GLU A 75 -8.84 6.92 0.69
CA GLU A 75 -9.75 8.03 0.99
C GLU A 75 -9.20 8.95 2.10
N GLY A 76 -9.10 10.24 1.81
CA GLY A 76 -8.58 11.26 2.72
C GLY A 76 -7.05 11.40 2.71
N LEU A 77 -6.37 10.62 1.87
CA LEU A 77 -4.92 10.66 1.70
C LEU A 77 -4.52 11.30 0.35
N GLU A 78 -5.38 12.17 -0.22
CA GLU A 78 -5.19 12.76 -1.54
C GLU A 78 -3.93 13.65 -1.63
N ASN A 79 -3.49 14.20 -0.50
CA ASN A 79 -2.25 15.00 -0.39
C ASN A 79 -1.05 14.19 0.15
N TRP A 80 -1.19 12.87 0.25
CA TRP A 80 -0.10 12.00 0.67
C TRP A 80 0.75 11.58 -0.54
N GLN A 81 2.05 11.43 -0.29
CA GLN A 81 3.05 10.99 -1.25
C GLN A 81 3.85 9.83 -0.66
N TYR A 82 4.24 8.91 -1.53
CA TYR A 82 5.00 7.71 -1.15
C TYR A 82 6.28 7.58 -2.01
N PRO A 83 7.19 8.59 -1.96
CA PRO A 83 8.37 8.57 -2.82
C PRO A 83 9.29 7.41 -2.48
N TYR A 84 9.50 6.52 -3.45
CA TYR A 84 10.40 5.40 -3.32
C TYR A 84 11.85 5.88 -3.17
N GLN A 85 12.53 5.40 -2.14
CA GLN A 85 13.91 5.74 -1.79
C GLN A 85 14.90 4.69 -2.30
N LYS A 86 14.47 3.44 -2.34
CA LYS A 86 15.29 2.30 -2.75
C LYS A 86 14.40 1.18 -3.27
N VAL A 87 14.87 0.50 -4.31
CA VAL A 87 14.27 -0.74 -4.81
C VAL A 87 15.33 -1.83 -4.83
N ILE A 88 14.97 -3.01 -4.36
CA ILE A 88 15.77 -4.23 -4.41
C ILE A 88 15.01 -5.22 -5.30
N ILE A 89 15.71 -5.84 -6.23
CA ILE A 89 15.15 -6.82 -7.17
C ILE A 89 15.87 -8.14 -6.96
N ASP A 90 15.07 -9.20 -6.74
CA ASP A 90 15.50 -10.59 -6.80
C ASP A 90 14.97 -11.21 -8.11
N ASP A 91 15.78 -11.19 -9.14
CA ASP A 91 15.45 -11.70 -10.47
C ASP A 91 15.31 -13.23 -10.51
N LYS A 92 15.91 -13.94 -9.55
CA LYS A 92 15.80 -15.40 -9.44
C LYS A 92 14.44 -15.83 -8.92
N GLN A 93 13.81 -14.99 -8.10
CA GLN A 93 12.52 -15.28 -7.47
C GLN A 93 11.37 -14.46 -8.06
N GLY A 94 11.65 -13.53 -8.97
CA GLY A 94 10.64 -12.61 -9.50
C GLY A 94 10.08 -11.69 -8.42
N GLU A 95 10.92 -11.34 -7.43
CA GLU A 95 10.49 -10.54 -6.28
C GLU A 95 11.12 -9.14 -6.31
N ILE A 96 10.36 -8.17 -5.86
CA ILE A 96 10.77 -6.77 -5.78
C ILE A 96 10.40 -6.24 -4.41
N VAL A 97 11.35 -5.57 -3.74
CA VAL A 97 11.08 -4.85 -2.49
C VAL A 97 11.39 -3.37 -2.71
N GLY A 98 10.37 -2.54 -2.57
CA GLY A 98 10.50 -1.10 -2.64
C GLY A 98 10.36 -0.46 -1.27
N PHE A 99 11.28 0.44 -0.90
CA PHE A 99 11.22 1.23 0.33
C PHE A 99 10.78 2.64 -0.02
N TRP A 100 9.76 3.13 0.64
CA TRP A 100 9.21 4.47 0.41
C TRP A 100 9.09 5.25 1.73
N LYS A 101 9.08 6.56 1.60
CA LYS A 101 8.68 7.48 2.67
C LYS A 101 7.18 7.72 2.60
N GLN A 102 6.60 8.18 3.71
CA GLN A 102 5.24 8.73 3.72
C GLN A 102 5.34 10.22 4.05
N ILE A 103 4.89 11.04 3.13
CA ILE A 103 4.96 12.49 3.25
C ILE A 103 3.55 13.05 3.05
N VAL A 104 3.14 13.96 3.94
CA VAL A 104 1.91 14.73 3.80
C VAL A 104 2.29 16.14 3.35
N ALA A 105 1.84 16.54 2.17
CA ALA A 105 2.00 17.91 1.71
C ALA A 105 0.90 18.79 2.31
N ASP A 106 1.29 19.81 3.05
CA ASP A 106 0.38 20.81 3.62
C ASP A 106 0.09 21.93 2.62
N SER A 107 -1.04 22.62 2.83
CA SER A 107 -1.49 23.72 1.97
C SER A 107 -0.61 24.99 2.03
N ASP A 108 0.32 25.03 2.97
CA ASP A 108 1.24 26.16 3.23
C ASP A 108 2.69 25.87 2.81
N ASP A 109 2.89 24.93 1.86
CA ASP A 109 4.19 24.44 1.40
C ASP A 109 5.05 23.76 2.50
N THR A 110 4.48 23.47 3.66
CA THR A 110 5.12 22.63 4.66
C THR A 110 4.88 21.16 4.36
N GLN A 111 5.78 20.32 4.82
CA GLN A 111 5.66 18.86 4.70
C GLN A 111 5.80 18.22 6.06
N SER A 112 4.92 17.26 6.33
CA SER A 112 5.04 16.37 7.48
C SER A 112 5.46 15.00 6.98
N GLU A 113 6.44 14.38 7.63
CA GLU A 113 6.98 13.07 7.25
C GLU A 113 6.75 12.06 8.39
N ILE A 114 6.39 10.83 8.02
CA ILE A 114 6.41 9.69 8.93
C ILE A 114 7.84 9.17 9.00
N TYR A 115 8.43 9.17 10.19
CA TYR A 115 9.83 8.79 10.39
C TYR A 115 10.08 7.27 10.39
N GLY A 116 9.02 6.45 10.37
CA GLY A 116 9.11 5.00 10.30
C GLY A 116 9.54 4.49 8.93
N ILE A 117 10.06 3.27 8.89
CA ILE A 117 10.36 2.58 7.63
C ILE A 117 9.05 2.08 7.03
N GLY A 118 8.83 2.36 5.75
CA GLY A 118 7.73 1.82 4.95
C GLY A 118 8.24 1.18 3.68
N GLY A 119 7.51 0.21 3.18
CA GLY A 119 7.84 -0.48 1.95
C GLY A 119 6.75 -1.42 1.47
N SER A 120 6.91 -1.84 0.23
CA SER A 120 6.08 -2.84 -0.42
C SER A 120 6.96 -3.97 -0.92
N TRP A 121 6.52 -5.20 -0.67
CA TRP A 121 7.14 -6.40 -1.23
C TRP A 121 6.19 -7.01 -2.25
N PHE A 122 6.68 -7.17 -3.46
CA PHE A 122 5.94 -7.68 -4.60
C PHE A 122 6.49 -9.03 -5.05
N ARG A 123 5.59 -9.91 -5.49
CA ARG A 123 5.92 -11.09 -6.27
C ARG A 123 5.16 -11.01 -7.60
N LEU A 124 5.88 -11.21 -8.70
CA LEU A 124 5.30 -11.17 -10.04
C LEU A 124 5.06 -12.58 -10.56
N ASN A 125 3.95 -12.76 -11.27
CA ASN A 125 3.66 -13.97 -12.03
C ASN A 125 4.39 -13.98 -13.39
N ALA A 126 4.21 -15.04 -14.20
CA ALA A 126 4.86 -15.20 -15.51
C ALA A 126 4.55 -14.08 -16.51
N ASP A 127 3.41 -13.40 -16.35
CA ASP A 127 2.97 -12.29 -17.21
C ASP A 127 3.47 -10.93 -16.72
N ALA A 128 4.39 -10.93 -15.74
CA ALA A 128 4.89 -9.73 -15.08
C ALA A 128 3.78 -8.89 -14.40
N LYS A 129 2.72 -9.54 -13.92
CA LYS A 129 1.68 -8.95 -13.07
C LYS A 129 1.94 -9.28 -11.62
N ILE A 130 1.58 -8.36 -10.72
CA ILE A 130 1.65 -8.62 -9.28
C ILE A 130 0.64 -9.72 -8.94
N GLU A 131 1.12 -10.85 -8.45
CA GLU A 131 0.27 -11.92 -7.91
C GLU A 131 0.15 -11.84 -6.37
N TRP A 132 1.12 -11.19 -5.74
CA TRP A 132 1.17 -11.06 -4.29
C TRP A 132 1.90 -9.77 -3.91
N GLN A 133 1.29 -8.97 -3.03
CA GLN A 133 1.90 -7.78 -2.43
C GLN A 133 1.67 -7.75 -0.93
N ARG A 134 2.70 -7.38 -0.20
CA ARG A 134 2.59 -7.05 1.24
C ARG A 134 3.27 -5.73 1.51
N ASP A 135 2.53 -4.84 2.16
CA ASP A 135 3.10 -3.61 2.67
C ASP A 135 3.50 -3.78 4.13
N PHE A 136 4.54 -3.09 4.48
CA PHE A 136 5.04 -2.99 5.84
C PHE A 136 5.35 -1.54 6.16
N PHE A 137 4.91 -1.08 7.32
CA PHE A 137 5.16 0.29 7.79
C PHE A 137 5.00 0.37 9.29
N ASP A 138 5.56 1.42 9.89
CA ASP A 138 5.43 1.65 11.32
C ASP A 138 4.09 2.33 11.63
N PHE A 139 3.11 1.52 12.00
CA PHE A 139 1.76 2.01 12.34
C PHE A 139 1.76 2.97 13.53
N GLY A 140 2.70 2.81 14.48
CA GLY A 140 2.83 3.73 15.62
C GLY A 140 3.22 5.14 15.17
N HIS A 141 4.14 5.26 14.22
CA HIS A 141 4.51 6.55 13.65
C HIS A 141 3.39 7.15 12.78
N VAL A 142 2.63 6.33 12.06
CA VAL A 142 1.43 6.80 11.33
C VAL A 142 0.42 7.39 12.32
N GLN A 143 0.13 6.69 13.41
CA GLN A 143 -0.79 7.18 14.44
C GLN A 143 -0.29 8.48 15.10
N ALA A 144 1.01 8.58 15.37
CA ALA A 144 1.59 9.80 15.95
C ALA A 144 1.38 11.00 15.02
N LEU A 145 1.64 10.85 13.72
CA LEU A 145 1.38 11.92 12.74
C LEU A 145 -0.10 12.31 12.68
N TYR A 146 -1.03 11.33 12.68
CA TYR A 146 -2.46 11.64 12.72
C TYR A 146 -2.86 12.46 13.96
N LEU A 147 -2.31 12.13 15.12
CA LEU A 147 -2.54 12.90 16.35
C LEU A 147 -1.98 14.32 16.28
N ASP A 148 -0.83 14.50 15.66
CA ASP A 148 -0.22 15.83 15.51
C ASP A 148 -0.98 16.69 14.49
N LEU A 149 -1.42 16.12 13.36
CA LEU A 149 -2.30 16.79 12.41
C LEU A 149 -3.65 17.17 13.03
N MET A 150 -4.21 16.28 13.88
CA MET A 150 -5.44 16.55 14.61
C MET A 150 -5.28 17.72 15.58
N LYS A 151 -4.21 17.74 16.38
CA LYS A 151 -3.90 18.85 17.32
C LYS A 151 -3.70 20.17 16.60
N ALA A 152 -3.08 20.12 15.41
CA ALA A 152 -2.85 21.29 14.55
C ALA A 152 -4.08 21.73 13.77
N GLY A 153 -5.20 21.00 13.81
CA GLY A 153 -6.39 21.28 12.99
C GLY A 153 -6.18 21.07 11.49
N LYS A 154 -5.20 20.26 11.10
CA LYS A 154 -4.78 20.00 9.71
C LYS A 154 -5.29 18.67 9.14
N LEU A 155 -6.16 17.94 9.84
CA LEU A 155 -6.76 16.73 9.28
C LEU A 155 -7.67 17.04 8.09
N SER A 156 -7.48 16.33 6.97
CA SER A 156 -8.44 16.38 5.87
C SER A 156 -9.81 15.84 6.31
N LYS A 157 -10.88 16.20 5.58
CA LYS A 157 -12.23 15.68 5.87
C LYS A 157 -12.28 14.14 5.75
N GLY A 158 -11.54 13.56 4.81
CA GLY A 158 -11.45 12.11 4.67
C GLY A 158 -10.75 11.46 5.86
N MET A 159 -9.64 12.02 6.35
CA MET A 159 -8.95 11.54 7.55
C MET A 159 -9.87 11.63 8.79
N GLN A 160 -10.62 12.73 8.95
CA GLN A 160 -11.59 12.87 10.04
C GLN A 160 -12.64 11.74 9.98
N LYS A 161 -13.23 11.50 8.80
CA LYS A 161 -14.19 10.42 8.57
C LYS A 161 -13.61 9.04 8.91
N ARG A 162 -12.34 8.77 8.54
CA ARG A 162 -11.66 7.51 8.91
C ARG A 162 -11.57 7.33 10.42
N ILE A 163 -11.20 8.37 11.15
CA ILE A 163 -11.14 8.35 12.61
C ILE A 163 -12.52 8.12 13.21
N GLU A 164 -13.56 8.81 12.74
CA GLU A 164 -14.94 8.66 13.19
C GLU A 164 -15.44 7.22 13.01
N ARG A 165 -15.21 6.62 11.83
CA ARG A 165 -15.56 5.23 11.52
C ARG A 165 -14.85 4.24 12.46
N SER A 166 -13.55 4.45 12.68
CA SER A 166 -12.77 3.64 13.61
C SER A 166 -13.29 3.72 15.04
N LEU A 167 -13.60 4.94 15.52
CA LEU A 167 -14.16 5.15 16.86
C LEU A 167 -15.58 4.55 17.00
N ALA A 168 -16.36 4.54 15.94
CA ALA A 168 -17.67 3.91 15.90
C ALA A 168 -17.60 2.37 15.88
N GLY A 169 -16.41 1.79 15.74
CA GLY A 169 -16.23 0.34 15.59
C GLY A 169 -16.84 -0.21 14.31
N GLU A 170 -16.88 0.60 13.25
CA GLU A 170 -17.41 0.19 11.95
C GLU A 170 -16.53 -0.91 11.35
N LYS A 171 -17.15 -2.02 10.93
CA LYS A 171 -16.46 -3.08 10.22
C LYS A 171 -16.26 -2.68 8.77
N LEU A 172 -15.00 -2.46 8.40
CA LEU A 172 -14.65 -2.12 7.04
C LEU A 172 -14.41 -3.38 6.19
N PRO A 173 -14.75 -3.38 4.90
CA PRO A 173 -14.38 -4.46 4.01
C PRO A 173 -12.85 -4.59 3.96
N GLY A 174 -12.35 -5.81 3.86
CA GLY A 174 -10.92 -6.11 3.85
C GLY A 174 -10.25 -6.15 5.22
N TYR A 175 -10.95 -5.77 6.31
CA TYR A 175 -10.41 -5.81 7.67
C TYR A 175 -10.75 -7.13 8.37
N TYR A 176 -9.76 -7.76 8.93
CA TYR A 176 -9.88 -9.06 9.60
C TYR A 176 -9.18 -9.04 10.97
N PRO A 177 -9.72 -9.73 11.98
CA PRO A 177 -8.96 -9.95 13.21
C PRO A 177 -7.62 -10.61 12.91
N LEU A 178 -6.59 -10.27 13.67
CA LEU A 178 -5.21 -10.74 13.46
C LEU A 178 -5.14 -12.25 13.19
N GLY A 179 -4.55 -12.62 12.07
CA GLY A 179 -4.40 -14.00 11.63
C GLY A 179 -5.71 -14.69 11.19
N LYS A 180 -6.78 -13.93 10.91
CA LYS A 180 -8.07 -14.44 10.42
C LYS A 180 -8.41 -14.00 8.99
N ALA A 181 -7.49 -13.35 8.31
CA ALA A 181 -7.65 -13.04 6.90
C ALA A 181 -7.79 -14.33 6.06
N PRO A 182 -8.54 -14.31 4.93
CA PRO A 182 -8.76 -15.48 4.08
C PRO A 182 -7.45 -16.02 3.47
N VAL A 183 -6.47 -15.15 3.30
CA VAL A 183 -5.11 -15.48 2.90
C VAL A 183 -4.18 -14.93 3.98
N PRO A 184 -3.18 -15.71 4.46
CA PRO A 184 -2.27 -15.22 5.49
C PRO A 184 -1.42 -14.04 4.97
N ILE A 185 -1.08 -13.14 5.89
CA ILE A 185 -0.15 -12.04 5.57
C ILE A 185 1.20 -12.62 5.16
N TRP A 186 1.61 -13.70 5.81
CA TRP A 186 2.92 -14.30 5.60
C TRP A 186 2.86 -15.77 5.25
#